data_b3d2d7df1157af3b64345aa36c92f44e
#
_entry.id   b3d2d7df1157af3b64345aa36c92f44e
#
_cell.length_a   1.000
_cell.length_b   1.000
_cell.length_c   1.000
_cell.angle_alpha   90.00
_cell.angle_beta   90.00
_cell.angle_gamma   90.00
#
_symmetry.space_group_name_H-M   'P 1'
#
loop_
_entity.id
_entity.type
_entity.pdbx_description
1 polymer ?
#
loop_
_entity_poly.entity_id
_entity_poly.type
_entity_poly.pdbx_seq_one_letter_code
_entity_poly.pdbx_strand_id
1 'polypeptide(L)'
;QESVMKKVKKIFYSSSACIYPEYNQEDPDNPNCEESSAYPANPDSDYGWEKLFSERLYKAFERNYGLNIRIARFHNIFGPEGTWAGGREKAPAAMCRKAITTEDGGSFEVWGDGKQTRSFLYIDECIEAVRRLMDSDFTEPVNIGSEEMISINNFAQMAIDISGKDITIHNLYGQEVEDKYEHPTPLGVKGRNSDNRLFREKIGWETKQSLEDGMKKTYQWIKKQCEVME
;
A
#
# COMPACT_ATOMS: atom_id res chain seq x y z
N GLN A 1 10.20 -26.06 -3.69
CA GLN A 1 10.54 -27.50 -3.57
C GLN A 1 10.29 -28.04 -2.17
N GLU A 2 10.80 -27.40 -1.11
CA GLU A 2 10.59 -27.83 0.29
C GLU A 2 9.11 -28.03 0.64
N SER A 3 8.23 -27.12 0.23
CA SER A 3 6.79 -27.21 0.50
C SER A 3 6.15 -28.44 -0.15
N VAL A 4 6.60 -28.84 -1.33
CA VAL A 4 6.16 -30.08 -1.99
C VAL A 4 6.65 -31.30 -1.20
N MET A 5 7.94 -31.35 -0.87
CA MET A 5 8.56 -32.45 -0.14
C MET A 5 7.94 -32.64 1.25
N LYS A 6 7.65 -31.54 1.96
CA LYS A 6 7.05 -31.55 3.30
C LYS A 6 5.53 -31.64 3.30
N LYS A 7 4.90 -31.78 2.14
CA LYS A 7 3.44 -31.88 1.98
C LYS A 7 2.68 -30.74 2.68
N VAL A 8 3.16 -29.49 2.49
CA VAL A 8 2.51 -28.30 3.05
C VAL A 8 1.08 -28.23 2.52
N LYS A 9 0.11 -28.08 3.41
CA LYS A 9 -1.32 -28.13 3.05
C LYS A 9 -1.77 -26.90 2.25
N LYS A 10 -1.28 -25.70 2.60
CA LYS A 10 -1.66 -24.44 1.94
C LYS A 10 -0.54 -23.43 2.07
N ILE A 11 -0.31 -22.63 1.04
CA ILE A 11 0.72 -21.59 1.00
C ILE A 11 0.03 -20.24 0.73
N PHE A 12 0.43 -19.21 1.45
CA PHE A 12 0.08 -17.84 1.17
C PHE A 12 1.28 -17.12 0.53
N TYR A 13 1.02 -16.37 -0.54
CA TYR A 13 2.00 -15.48 -1.14
C TYR A 13 1.49 -14.03 -1.13
N SER A 14 2.24 -13.15 -0.48
CA SER A 14 2.01 -11.71 -0.52
C SER A 14 2.62 -11.10 -1.77
N SER A 15 1.81 -10.92 -2.80
CA SER A 15 2.15 -10.12 -3.98
C SER A 15 1.87 -8.64 -3.71
N SER A 16 1.93 -7.80 -4.71
CA SER A 16 1.85 -6.35 -4.58
C SER A 16 1.08 -5.73 -5.75
N ALA A 17 0.44 -4.60 -5.52
CA ALA A 17 -0.10 -3.74 -6.57
C ALA A 17 0.97 -3.19 -7.53
N CYS A 18 2.26 -3.26 -7.17
CA CYS A 18 3.37 -2.90 -8.07
C CYS A 18 3.50 -3.82 -9.29
N ILE A 19 2.76 -4.94 -9.35
CA ILE A 19 2.73 -5.81 -10.53
C ILE A 19 1.93 -5.23 -11.69
N TYR A 20 1.04 -4.28 -11.42
CA TYR A 20 0.19 -3.69 -12.45
C TYR A 20 1.01 -2.82 -13.41
N PRO A 21 0.65 -2.82 -14.70
CA PRO A 21 1.35 -2.03 -15.70
C PRO A 21 1.32 -0.53 -15.39
N GLU A 22 2.43 0.15 -15.63
CA GLU A 22 2.57 1.59 -15.44
C GLU A 22 1.51 2.36 -16.23
N TYR A 23 1.26 1.98 -17.49
CA TYR A 23 0.28 2.64 -18.36
C TYR A 23 -1.17 2.58 -17.85
N ASN A 24 -1.50 1.66 -16.94
CA ASN A 24 -2.80 1.60 -16.26
C ASN A 24 -2.93 2.63 -15.13
N GLN A 25 -1.86 3.30 -14.77
CA GLN A 25 -1.71 4.11 -13.57
C GLN A 25 -1.26 5.55 -13.88
N GLU A 26 -1.38 5.98 -15.14
CA GLU A 26 -1.03 7.33 -15.60
C GLU A 26 -2.10 8.38 -15.27
N ASP A 27 -3.36 7.96 -15.15
CA ASP A 27 -4.47 8.80 -14.72
C ASP A 27 -4.66 8.68 -13.20
N PRO A 28 -4.41 9.76 -12.43
CA PRO A 28 -4.58 9.70 -10.98
C PRO A 28 -6.03 9.57 -10.53
N ASP A 29 -6.99 9.96 -11.37
CA ASP A 29 -8.42 9.92 -11.03
C ASP A 29 -9.07 8.59 -11.40
N ASN A 30 -8.48 7.85 -12.35
CA ASN A 30 -9.05 6.59 -12.83
C ASN A 30 -7.99 5.51 -13.12
N PRO A 31 -7.18 5.12 -12.12
CA PRO A 31 -6.21 4.05 -12.31
C PRO A 31 -6.91 2.70 -12.48
N ASN A 32 -6.41 1.85 -13.39
CA ASN A 32 -6.94 0.51 -13.61
C ASN A 32 -6.04 -0.56 -12.97
N CYS A 33 -6.44 -1.05 -11.81
CA CYS A 33 -5.80 -2.16 -11.11
C CYS A 33 -6.74 -3.38 -10.96
N GLU A 34 -7.66 -3.60 -11.92
CA GLU A 34 -8.42 -4.85 -12.01
C GLU A 34 -7.46 -6.04 -12.21
N GLU A 35 -7.72 -7.18 -11.58
CA GLU A 35 -6.82 -8.33 -11.62
C GLU A 35 -6.49 -8.81 -13.03
N SER A 36 -7.44 -8.72 -13.95
CA SER A 36 -7.28 -9.06 -15.37
C SER A 36 -6.31 -8.12 -16.11
N SER A 37 -6.14 -6.89 -15.64
CA SER A 37 -5.31 -5.86 -16.27
C SER A 37 -3.80 -6.01 -16.01
N ALA A 38 -3.39 -7.02 -15.25
CA ALA A 38 -1.97 -7.31 -14.99
C ALA A 38 -1.17 -7.68 -16.27
N TYR A 39 -1.86 -7.98 -17.35
CA TYR A 39 -1.24 -8.33 -18.63
C TYR A 39 -1.88 -7.54 -19.79
N PRO A 40 -1.06 -7.15 -20.81
CA PRO A 40 0.39 -7.39 -20.94
C PRO A 40 1.20 -6.71 -19.82
N ALA A 41 2.23 -7.41 -19.32
CA ALA A 41 2.99 -6.96 -18.15
C ALA A 41 3.90 -5.78 -18.48
N ASN A 42 3.85 -4.74 -17.64
CA ASN A 42 4.74 -3.59 -17.68
C ASN A 42 4.85 -2.93 -16.30
N PRO A 43 5.27 -3.66 -15.23
CA PRO A 43 5.49 -3.07 -13.92
C PRO A 43 6.48 -1.90 -13.95
N ASP A 44 6.23 -0.89 -13.11
CA ASP A 44 7.02 0.34 -13.00
C ASP A 44 8.39 0.16 -12.29
N SER A 45 8.68 -1.02 -11.77
CA SER A 45 9.88 -1.27 -10.96
C SER A 45 10.31 -2.73 -10.97
N ASP A 46 11.60 -2.98 -10.72
CA ASP A 46 12.15 -4.33 -10.56
C ASP A 46 11.43 -5.12 -9.46
N TYR A 47 11.00 -4.43 -8.40
CA TYR A 47 10.17 -5.03 -7.36
C TYR A 47 8.83 -5.55 -7.92
N GLY A 48 8.18 -4.78 -8.78
CA GLY A 48 6.94 -5.21 -9.45
C GLY A 48 7.17 -6.43 -10.33
N TRP A 49 8.24 -6.45 -11.09
CA TRP A 49 8.64 -7.59 -11.92
C TRP A 49 8.95 -8.84 -11.10
N GLU A 50 9.69 -8.71 -9.98
CA GLU A 50 9.96 -9.82 -9.07
C GLU A 50 8.65 -10.42 -8.51
N LYS A 51 7.74 -9.56 -8.05
CA LYS A 51 6.44 -10.00 -7.51
C LYS A 51 5.60 -10.71 -8.55
N LEU A 52 5.50 -10.17 -9.77
CA LEU A 52 4.75 -10.78 -10.87
C LEU A 52 5.35 -12.11 -11.31
N PHE A 53 6.68 -12.18 -11.43
CA PHE A 53 7.36 -13.44 -11.74
C PHE A 53 7.10 -14.50 -10.66
N SER A 54 7.13 -14.11 -9.41
CA SER A 54 6.84 -15.00 -8.29
C SER A 54 5.40 -15.53 -8.32
N GLU A 55 4.39 -14.71 -8.67
CA GLU A 55 3.02 -15.20 -8.89
C GLU A 55 3.00 -16.32 -9.93
N ARG A 56 3.66 -16.10 -11.08
CA ARG A 56 3.76 -17.12 -12.14
C ARG A 56 4.46 -18.37 -11.68
N LEU A 57 5.51 -18.25 -10.88
CA LEU A 57 6.25 -19.38 -10.32
C LEU A 57 5.34 -20.20 -9.37
N TYR A 58 4.63 -19.54 -8.45
CA TYR A 58 3.67 -20.21 -7.56
C TYR A 58 2.58 -20.93 -8.35
N LYS A 59 1.99 -20.27 -9.37
CA LYS A 59 0.98 -20.90 -10.25
C LYS A 59 1.54 -22.08 -11.05
N ALA A 60 2.83 -22.06 -11.41
CA ALA A 60 3.48 -23.22 -12.03
C ALA A 60 3.62 -24.40 -11.05
N PHE A 61 3.96 -24.13 -9.79
CA PHE A 61 4.02 -25.16 -8.75
C PHE A 61 2.62 -25.72 -8.40
N GLU A 62 1.59 -24.90 -8.37
CA GLU A 62 0.21 -25.35 -8.22
C GLU A 62 -0.16 -26.33 -9.34
N ARG A 63 0.07 -25.94 -10.60
CA ARG A 63 -0.24 -26.72 -11.79
C ARG A 63 0.52 -28.04 -11.89
N ASN A 64 1.83 -28.01 -11.57
CA ASN A 64 2.72 -29.15 -11.80
C ASN A 64 2.80 -30.10 -10.59
N TYR A 65 2.54 -29.61 -9.38
CA TYR A 65 2.74 -30.38 -8.13
C TYR A 65 1.52 -30.39 -7.22
N GLY A 66 0.41 -29.77 -7.62
CA GLY A 66 -0.82 -29.74 -6.84
C GLY A 66 -0.72 -28.95 -5.54
N LEU A 67 0.19 -27.96 -5.46
CA LEU A 67 0.25 -27.08 -4.29
C LEU A 67 -1.01 -26.23 -4.19
N ASN A 68 -1.57 -26.15 -3.01
CA ASN A 68 -2.73 -25.28 -2.74
C ASN A 68 -2.24 -23.89 -2.34
N ILE A 69 -2.37 -22.91 -3.25
CA ILE A 69 -1.75 -21.59 -3.10
C ILE A 69 -2.83 -20.50 -3.07
N ARG A 70 -2.60 -19.48 -2.22
CA ARG A 70 -3.37 -18.24 -2.19
C ARG A 70 -2.44 -17.09 -2.46
N ILE A 71 -2.83 -16.20 -3.38
CA ILE A 71 -2.02 -15.05 -3.82
C ILE A 71 -2.83 -13.79 -3.59
N ALA A 72 -2.32 -12.89 -2.75
CA ALA A 72 -2.91 -11.58 -2.53
C ALA A 72 -2.01 -10.47 -3.10
N ARG A 73 -2.59 -9.58 -3.92
CA ARG A 73 -1.96 -8.35 -4.38
C ARG A 73 -2.29 -7.23 -3.41
N PHE A 74 -1.36 -6.91 -2.52
CA PHE A 74 -1.57 -5.89 -1.50
C PHE A 74 -1.50 -4.47 -2.07
N HIS A 75 -2.50 -3.66 -1.71
CA HIS A 75 -2.59 -2.23 -2.00
C HIS A 75 -2.35 -1.40 -0.74
N ASN A 76 -1.08 -1.00 -0.51
CA ASN A 76 -0.63 -0.08 0.54
C ASN A 76 -1.20 -0.38 1.94
N ILE A 77 -0.75 -1.46 2.52
CA ILE A 77 -1.15 -1.83 3.88
C ILE A 77 -0.43 -0.93 4.89
N PHE A 78 -1.15 -0.47 5.92
CA PHE A 78 -0.62 0.38 6.98
C PHE A 78 -1.27 0.11 8.34
N GLY A 79 -0.63 0.55 9.40
CA GLY A 79 -1.12 0.44 10.77
C GLY A 79 -0.02 0.59 11.82
N PRO A 80 -0.38 0.42 13.10
CA PRO A 80 0.60 0.33 14.20
C PRO A 80 1.63 -0.79 14.00
N GLU A 81 2.72 -0.72 14.75
CA GLU A 81 3.79 -1.74 14.82
C GLU A 81 4.61 -1.91 13.53
N GLY A 82 4.33 -1.10 12.49
CA GLY A 82 5.15 -1.01 11.28
C GLY A 82 6.33 -0.04 11.44
N THR A 83 7.23 -0.02 10.47
CA THR A 83 8.31 0.98 10.39
C THR A 83 7.72 2.38 10.29
N TRP A 84 8.05 3.26 11.24
CA TRP A 84 7.51 4.61 11.35
C TRP A 84 8.58 5.73 11.31
N ALA A 85 9.86 5.36 11.40
CA ALA A 85 11.01 6.28 11.37
C ALA A 85 12.21 5.62 10.68
N GLY A 86 13.25 6.41 10.38
CA GLY A 86 14.50 5.91 9.81
C GLY A 86 14.59 5.88 8.30
N GLY A 87 13.66 6.53 7.57
CA GLY A 87 13.68 6.72 6.11
C GLY A 87 13.16 5.53 5.30
N ARG A 88 12.61 4.49 5.96
CA ARG A 88 12.00 3.32 5.31
C ARG A 88 10.49 3.25 5.54
N GLU A 89 9.95 4.19 6.27
CA GLU A 89 8.52 4.27 6.56
C GLU A 89 7.71 4.58 5.29
N LYS A 90 6.54 3.97 5.20
CA LYS A 90 5.58 4.25 4.13
C LYS A 90 4.81 5.55 4.41
N ALA A 91 4.15 6.09 3.39
CA ALA A 91 3.45 7.38 3.44
C ALA A 91 2.53 7.55 4.67
N PRO A 92 1.69 6.58 5.08
CA PRO A 92 0.85 6.75 6.27
C PRO A 92 1.64 7.03 7.55
N ALA A 93 2.68 6.24 7.80
CA ALA A 93 3.53 6.43 8.97
C ALA A 93 4.36 7.73 8.89
N ALA A 94 4.87 8.05 7.70
CA ALA A 94 5.62 9.29 7.46
C ALA A 94 4.76 10.54 7.72
N MET A 95 3.51 10.57 7.23
CA MET A 95 2.59 11.69 7.44
C MET A 95 2.21 11.83 8.92
N CYS A 96 1.89 10.73 9.60
CA CYS A 96 1.66 10.76 11.05
C CYS A 96 2.86 11.30 11.81
N ARG A 97 4.07 10.77 11.56
CA ARG A 97 5.29 11.23 12.23
C ARG A 97 5.56 12.72 11.97
N LYS A 98 5.46 13.17 10.73
CA LYS A 98 5.65 14.58 10.37
C LYS A 98 4.66 15.48 11.10
N ALA A 99 3.37 15.13 11.15
CA ALA A 99 2.37 15.90 11.87
C ALA A 99 2.61 15.92 13.40
N ILE A 100 3.17 14.84 13.98
CA ILE A 100 3.55 14.77 15.40
C ILE A 100 4.73 15.69 15.69
N THR A 101 5.79 15.60 14.89
CA THR A 101 7.09 16.26 15.17
C THR A 101 7.15 17.72 14.69
N THR A 102 6.27 18.15 13.79
CA THR A 102 6.20 19.56 13.39
C THR A 102 5.55 20.40 14.49
N GLU A 103 6.14 21.54 14.79
CA GLU A 103 5.60 22.50 15.74
C GLU A 103 4.31 23.16 15.21
N ASP A 104 3.47 23.63 16.12
CA ASP A 104 2.27 24.39 15.76
C ASP A 104 2.67 25.71 15.07
N GLY A 105 2.00 26.05 13.96
CA GLY A 105 2.40 27.16 13.06
C GLY A 105 3.54 26.81 12.08
N GLY A 106 4.05 25.57 12.11
CA GLY A 106 5.12 25.10 11.25
C GLY A 106 4.68 24.58 9.88
N SER A 107 5.62 23.94 9.18
CA SER A 107 5.32 23.26 7.90
C SER A 107 6.05 21.93 7.79
N PHE A 108 5.52 20.99 7.02
CA PHE A 108 6.23 19.81 6.62
C PHE A 108 6.16 19.54 5.09
N GLU A 109 7.16 18.84 4.62
CA GLU A 109 7.36 18.62 3.19
C GLU A 109 6.61 17.38 2.70
N VAL A 110 5.98 17.54 1.54
CA VAL A 110 5.41 16.47 0.72
C VAL A 110 6.12 16.45 -0.62
N TRP A 111 6.65 15.30 -0.99
CA TRP A 111 7.37 15.15 -2.26
C TRP A 111 6.40 15.11 -3.44
N GLY A 112 6.73 15.87 -4.48
CA GLY A 112 5.89 16.06 -5.65
C GLY A 112 4.81 17.11 -5.45
N ASP A 113 3.95 17.25 -6.43
CA ASP A 113 2.82 18.21 -6.40
C ASP A 113 1.66 17.74 -5.52
N GLY A 114 1.78 16.54 -4.94
CA GLY A 114 0.80 15.95 -4.05
C GLY A 114 -0.51 15.49 -4.70
N LYS A 115 -0.58 15.52 -6.04
CA LYS A 115 -1.77 15.10 -6.80
C LYS A 115 -1.85 13.59 -7.04
N GLN A 116 -0.75 12.87 -6.84
CA GLN A 116 -0.76 11.41 -6.96
C GLN A 116 -1.81 10.83 -6.02
N THR A 117 -2.54 9.83 -6.50
CA THR A 117 -3.60 9.19 -5.72
C THR A 117 -3.22 7.77 -5.30
N ARG A 118 -3.62 7.40 -4.11
CA ARG A 118 -3.44 6.06 -3.53
C ARG A 118 -4.67 5.68 -2.74
N SER A 119 -4.85 4.39 -2.54
CA SER A 119 -5.70 3.86 -1.47
C SER A 119 -4.84 3.12 -0.44
N PHE A 120 -5.30 3.09 0.80
CA PHE A 120 -4.58 2.51 1.92
C PHE A 120 -5.51 1.63 2.75
N LEU A 121 -5.10 0.38 3.01
CA LEU A 121 -5.87 -0.56 3.81
C LEU A 121 -5.28 -0.70 5.20
N TYR A 122 -6.13 -0.54 6.22
CA TYR A 122 -5.70 -0.73 7.60
C TYR A 122 -5.36 -2.19 7.91
N ILE A 123 -4.34 -2.41 8.73
CA ILE A 123 -3.74 -3.74 8.96
C ILE A 123 -4.72 -4.79 9.47
N ASP A 124 -5.64 -4.45 10.38
CA ASP A 124 -6.60 -5.41 10.91
C ASP A 124 -7.56 -5.92 9.81
N GLU A 125 -7.98 -5.04 8.90
CA GLU A 125 -8.78 -5.39 7.73
C GLU A 125 -7.97 -6.28 6.76
N CYS A 126 -6.69 -5.99 6.58
CA CYS A 126 -5.82 -6.83 5.76
C CYS A 126 -5.68 -8.24 6.34
N ILE A 127 -5.48 -8.37 7.66
CA ILE A 127 -5.36 -9.67 8.34
C ILE A 127 -6.67 -10.46 8.18
N GLU A 128 -7.82 -9.82 8.36
CA GLU A 128 -9.11 -10.48 8.18
C GLU A 128 -9.32 -10.93 6.72
N ALA A 129 -8.97 -10.09 5.74
CA ALA A 129 -9.04 -10.45 4.33
C ALA A 129 -8.12 -11.64 3.99
N VAL A 130 -6.89 -11.64 4.49
CA VAL A 130 -5.93 -12.76 4.30
C VAL A 130 -6.49 -14.04 4.91
N ARG A 131 -7.03 -13.97 6.15
CA ARG A 131 -7.62 -15.13 6.80
C ARG A 131 -8.76 -15.73 5.96
N ARG A 132 -9.67 -14.89 5.47
CA ARG A 132 -10.78 -15.33 4.61
C ARG A 132 -10.31 -15.92 3.29
N LEU A 133 -9.32 -15.30 2.65
CA LEU A 133 -8.72 -15.84 1.44
C LEU A 133 -8.08 -17.21 1.71
N MET A 134 -7.39 -17.36 2.83
CA MET A 134 -6.78 -18.62 3.24
C MET A 134 -7.83 -19.70 3.52
N ASP A 135 -8.98 -19.36 4.08
CA ASP A 135 -10.06 -20.30 4.36
C ASP A 135 -10.86 -20.67 3.09
N SER A 136 -10.80 -19.85 2.04
CA SER A 136 -11.52 -20.08 0.78
C SER A 136 -10.86 -21.13 -0.12
N ASP A 137 -11.58 -21.50 -1.17
CA ASP A 137 -11.06 -22.36 -2.26
C ASP A 137 -10.61 -21.55 -3.50
N PHE A 138 -10.64 -20.23 -3.41
CA PHE A 138 -10.23 -19.36 -4.51
C PHE A 138 -8.70 -19.36 -4.67
N THR A 139 -8.20 -19.69 -5.87
CA THR A 139 -6.76 -19.91 -6.13
C THR A 139 -6.11 -18.89 -7.04
N GLU A 140 -6.90 -18.06 -7.73
CA GLU A 140 -6.34 -17.02 -8.58
C GLU A 140 -5.82 -15.82 -7.78
N PRO A 141 -4.84 -15.06 -8.29
CA PRO A 141 -4.40 -13.84 -7.67
C PRO A 141 -5.56 -12.85 -7.49
N VAL A 142 -5.65 -12.21 -6.31
CA VAL A 142 -6.73 -11.29 -6.00
C VAL A 142 -6.21 -10.07 -5.24
N ASN A 143 -6.81 -8.92 -5.49
CA ASN A 143 -6.50 -7.69 -4.76
C ASN A 143 -6.98 -7.75 -3.32
N ILE A 144 -6.14 -7.27 -2.41
CA ILE A 144 -6.50 -6.95 -1.03
C ILE A 144 -6.08 -5.50 -0.77
N GLY A 145 -7.07 -4.61 -0.68
CA GLY A 145 -6.87 -3.18 -0.53
C GLY A 145 -8.14 -2.47 -0.08
N SER A 146 -8.07 -1.14 -0.08
CA SER A 146 -9.24 -0.26 0.08
C SER A 146 -9.56 0.41 -1.26
N GLU A 147 -10.83 0.67 -1.54
CA GLU A 147 -11.27 1.46 -2.68
C GLU A 147 -11.36 2.96 -2.36
N GLU A 148 -11.12 3.36 -1.11
CA GLU A 148 -11.07 4.75 -0.66
C GLU A 148 -9.81 5.43 -1.17
N MET A 149 -9.92 6.07 -2.34
CA MET A 149 -8.81 6.75 -3.01
C MET A 149 -8.64 8.16 -2.48
N ILE A 150 -7.39 8.56 -2.23
CA ILE A 150 -7.03 9.89 -1.71
C ILE A 150 -5.79 10.43 -2.41
N SER A 151 -5.74 11.74 -2.67
CA SER A 151 -4.50 12.40 -3.11
C SER A 151 -3.50 12.51 -1.96
N ILE A 152 -2.20 12.57 -2.27
CA ILE A 152 -1.16 12.67 -1.24
C ILE A 152 -1.28 13.95 -0.42
N ASN A 153 -1.69 15.09 -1.04
CA ASN A 153 -1.94 16.31 -0.28
C ASN A 153 -3.14 16.20 0.66
N ASN A 154 -4.26 15.63 0.21
CA ASN A 154 -5.42 15.41 1.09
C ASN A 154 -5.08 14.42 2.21
N PHE A 155 -4.21 13.45 1.93
CA PHE A 155 -3.73 12.50 2.93
C PHE A 155 -2.82 13.17 3.97
N ALA A 156 -1.94 14.08 3.54
CA ALA A 156 -1.14 14.90 4.44
C ALA A 156 -2.03 15.81 5.30
N GLN A 157 -3.06 16.45 4.70
CA GLN A 157 -4.03 17.28 5.42
C GLN A 157 -4.79 16.45 6.47
N MET A 158 -5.22 15.23 6.14
CA MET A 158 -5.85 14.34 7.12
C MET A 158 -4.95 14.10 8.34
N ALA A 159 -3.64 13.90 8.17
CA ALA A 159 -2.71 13.74 9.29
C ALA A 159 -2.56 15.03 10.11
N ILE A 160 -2.60 16.20 9.48
CA ILE A 160 -2.60 17.51 10.15
C ILE A 160 -3.88 17.67 10.96
N ASP A 161 -5.04 17.42 10.38
CA ASP A 161 -6.35 17.53 11.05
C ASP A 161 -6.42 16.62 12.30
N ILE A 162 -5.89 15.39 12.19
CA ILE A 162 -5.79 14.45 13.33
C ILE A 162 -4.87 15.00 14.42
N SER A 163 -3.81 15.75 14.05
CA SER A 163 -2.88 16.33 15.02
C SER A 163 -3.49 17.45 15.85
N GLY A 164 -4.49 18.15 15.30
CA GLY A 164 -5.10 19.35 15.87
C GLY A 164 -4.21 20.59 15.84
N LYS A 165 -3.10 20.56 15.07
CA LYS A 165 -2.13 21.67 14.96
C LYS A 165 -2.39 22.48 13.67
N ASP A 166 -1.95 23.73 13.67
CA ASP A 166 -1.89 24.59 12.48
C ASP A 166 -0.57 24.34 11.75
N ILE A 167 -0.58 23.43 10.77
CA ILE A 167 0.60 23.04 10.00
C ILE A 167 0.32 23.24 8.51
N THR A 168 1.27 23.86 7.80
CA THR A 168 1.17 24.04 6.35
C THR A 168 1.90 22.89 5.62
N ILE A 169 1.39 22.55 4.42
CA ILE A 169 2.06 21.59 3.52
C ILE A 169 2.96 22.37 2.58
N HIS A 170 4.23 21.97 2.51
CA HIS A 170 5.19 22.45 1.51
C HIS A 170 5.45 21.34 0.50
N ASN A 171 4.95 21.52 -0.73
CA ASN A 171 5.21 20.58 -1.82
C ASN A 171 6.60 20.83 -2.42
N LEU A 172 7.48 19.82 -2.35
CA LEU A 172 8.81 19.83 -2.94
C LEU A 172 8.83 19.09 -4.27
N TYR A 173 9.15 19.77 -5.37
CA TYR A 173 9.27 19.16 -6.69
C TYR A 173 10.29 19.87 -7.58
N GLY A 174 10.69 19.19 -8.67
CA GLY A 174 11.66 19.75 -9.60
C GLY A 174 13.02 20.02 -8.96
N GLN A 175 13.59 21.20 -9.27
CA GLN A 175 14.95 21.57 -8.84
C GLN A 175 15.11 21.62 -7.31
N GLU A 176 14.05 22.01 -6.57
CA GLU A 176 14.12 22.06 -5.10
C GLU A 176 14.45 20.72 -4.46
N VAL A 177 13.99 19.62 -5.07
CA VAL A 177 14.30 18.27 -4.58
C VAL A 177 15.75 17.91 -4.90
N GLU A 178 16.20 18.18 -6.13
CA GLU A 178 17.57 17.89 -6.54
C GLU A 178 18.56 18.68 -5.70
N ASP A 179 18.29 19.95 -5.43
CA ASP A 179 19.12 20.82 -4.59
C ASP A 179 19.22 20.32 -3.13
N LYS A 180 18.12 19.74 -2.61
CA LYS A 180 18.05 19.30 -1.22
C LYS A 180 18.54 17.88 -1.01
N TYR A 181 18.26 16.97 -1.93
CA TYR A 181 18.49 15.52 -1.75
C TYR A 181 19.52 14.94 -2.72
N GLU A 182 20.07 15.75 -3.63
CA GLU A 182 21.07 15.36 -4.63
C GLU A 182 20.62 14.25 -5.61
N HIS A 183 19.33 13.98 -5.69
CA HIS A 183 18.75 13.01 -6.62
C HIS A 183 17.29 13.36 -6.97
N PRO A 184 16.79 12.95 -8.15
CA PRO A 184 15.41 13.20 -8.55
C PRO A 184 14.41 12.52 -7.60
N THR A 185 13.25 13.12 -7.42
CA THR A 185 12.18 12.58 -6.58
C THR A 185 11.61 11.32 -7.21
N PRO A 186 11.61 10.17 -6.52
CA PRO A 186 10.90 8.99 -6.97
C PRO A 186 9.38 9.19 -6.73
N LEU A 187 8.67 9.73 -7.71
CA LEU A 187 7.22 9.98 -7.60
C LEU A 187 6.39 8.69 -7.77
N GLY A 188 6.94 7.69 -8.45
CA GLY A 188 6.22 6.47 -8.83
C GLY A 188 5.05 6.78 -9.78
N VAL A 189 4.09 5.86 -9.86
CA VAL A 189 2.90 6.02 -10.70
C VAL A 189 1.97 7.14 -10.20
N LYS A 190 1.21 7.76 -11.11
CA LYS A 190 0.31 8.88 -10.79
C LYS A 190 -0.91 8.45 -9.98
N GLY A 191 -1.50 7.30 -10.30
CA GLY A 191 -2.66 6.76 -9.58
C GLY A 191 -2.53 5.26 -9.30
N ARG A 192 -2.92 4.83 -8.10
CA ARG A 192 -3.01 3.40 -7.74
C ARG A 192 -4.13 3.20 -6.74
N ASN A 193 -5.20 2.52 -7.17
CA ASN A 193 -6.34 2.20 -6.35
C ASN A 193 -6.65 0.70 -6.41
N SER A 194 -7.11 0.11 -5.32
CA SER A 194 -7.54 -1.28 -5.32
C SER A 194 -8.91 -1.41 -5.98
N ASP A 195 -9.04 -2.40 -6.85
CA ASP A 195 -10.35 -2.88 -7.32
C ASP A 195 -10.67 -4.16 -6.55
N ASN A 196 -11.65 -4.10 -5.66
CA ASN A 196 -11.99 -5.22 -4.78
C ASN A 196 -13.21 -6.01 -5.26
N ARG A 197 -13.70 -5.78 -6.49
CA ARG A 197 -14.90 -6.46 -7.03
C ARG A 197 -14.76 -7.97 -7.02
N LEU A 198 -13.59 -8.47 -7.47
CA LEU A 198 -13.31 -9.90 -7.49
C LEU A 198 -13.26 -10.50 -6.07
N PHE A 199 -12.65 -9.79 -5.12
CA PHE A 199 -12.58 -10.24 -3.72
C PHE A 199 -13.99 -10.32 -3.11
N ARG A 200 -14.84 -9.30 -3.31
CA ARG A 200 -16.24 -9.32 -2.85
C ARG A 200 -17.02 -10.49 -3.46
N GLU A 201 -16.90 -10.70 -4.77
CA GLU A 201 -17.60 -11.76 -5.49
C GLU A 201 -17.19 -13.15 -5.00
N LYS A 202 -15.90 -13.42 -4.87
CA LYS A 202 -15.37 -14.76 -4.59
C LYS A 202 -15.25 -15.10 -3.10
N ILE A 203 -15.04 -14.09 -2.26
CA ILE A 203 -14.79 -14.28 -0.82
C ILE A 203 -15.98 -13.79 0.04
N GLY A 204 -16.85 -12.93 -0.52
CA GLY A 204 -18.03 -12.43 0.18
C GLY A 204 -17.71 -11.46 1.32
N TRP A 205 -16.62 -10.68 1.17
CA TRP A 205 -16.19 -9.73 2.18
C TRP A 205 -15.67 -8.43 1.57
N GLU A 206 -15.81 -7.35 2.30
CA GLU A 206 -15.28 -6.04 1.97
C GLU A 206 -14.77 -5.31 3.21
N THR A 207 -13.87 -4.34 3.03
CA THR A 207 -13.37 -3.48 4.10
C THR A 207 -14.50 -2.60 4.66
N LYS A 208 -14.46 -2.36 5.97
CA LYS A 208 -15.46 -1.55 6.69
C LYS A 208 -14.84 -0.37 7.41
N GLN A 209 -13.54 -0.43 7.72
CA GLN A 209 -12.86 0.62 8.43
C GLN A 209 -12.43 1.73 7.46
N SER A 210 -12.83 2.97 7.75
CA SER A 210 -12.43 4.14 6.99
C SER A 210 -10.91 4.38 7.09
N LEU A 211 -10.36 5.06 6.08
CA LEU A 211 -8.97 5.49 6.09
C LEU A 211 -8.67 6.37 7.31
N GLU A 212 -9.56 7.32 7.61
CA GLU A 212 -9.42 8.25 8.73
C GLU A 212 -9.33 7.54 10.09
N ASP A 213 -10.18 6.52 10.33
CA ASP A 213 -10.14 5.75 11.57
C ASP A 213 -8.83 4.97 11.72
N GLY A 214 -8.36 4.37 10.63
CA GLY A 214 -7.05 3.70 10.60
C GLY A 214 -5.90 4.66 10.86
N MET A 215 -5.97 5.87 10.28
CA MET A 215 -4.98 6.93 10.49
C MET A 215 -4.96 7.43 11.94
N LYS A 216 -6.11 7.63 12.57
CA LYS A 216 -6.21 8.01 14.00
C LYS A 216 -5.50 6.99 14.90
N LYS A 217 -5.75 5.70 14.69
CA LYS A 217 -5.11 4.63 15.46
C LYS A 217 -3.59 4.61 15.25
N THR A 218 -3.15 4.74 13.98
CA THR A 218 -1.73 4.76 13.62
C THR A 218 -1.03 5.98 14.21
N TYR A 219 -1.66 7.17 14.11
CA TYR A 219 -1.16 8.41 14.68
C TYR A 219 -0.95 8.28 16.21
N GLN A 220 -1.95 7.78 16.92
CA GLN A 220 -1.87 7.61 18.37
C GLN A 220 -0.74 6.65 18.78
N TRP A 221 -0.56 5.58 18.01
CA TRP A 221 0.53 4.64 18.28
C TRP A 221 1.89 5.28 18.03
N ILE A 222 2.10 5.97 16.89
CA ILE A 222 3.36 6.65 16.58
C ILE A 222 3.66 7.75 17.62
N LYS A 223 2.65 8.52 18.06
CA LYS A 223 2.81 9.54 19.09
C LYS A 223 3.40 8.95 20.36
N LYS A 224 2.89 7.82 20.83
CA LYS A 224 3.46 7.11 21.98
C LYS A 224 4.90 6.64 21.75
N GLN A 225 5.26 6.23 20.52
CA GLN A 225 6.63 5.85 20.21
C GLN A 225 7.58 7.05 20.26
N CYS A 226 7.15 8.21 19.77
CA CYS A 226 7.95 9.45 19.88
C CYS A 226 8.20 9.85 21.34
N GLU A 227 7.17 9.78 22.20
CA GLU A 227 7.27 10.09 23.64
C GLU A 227 8.25 9.16 24.40
N VAL A 228 8.46 7.94 23.94
CA VAL A 228 9.40 6.98 24.56
C VAL A 228 10.85 7.22 24.10
N MET A 229 11.05 7.89 22.96
CA MET A 229 12.38 8.15 22.40
C MET A 229 12.99 9.49 22.87
N GLU A 230 12.20 10.36 23.48
CA GLU A 230 12.64 11.58 24.18
C GLU A 230 13.14 11.25 25.61
#